data_03dd6c897f330e5363cd0a45bd11118c
#
_entry.id   03dd6c897f330e5363cd0a45bd11118c
#
_cell.length_a   1.000
_cell.length_b   1.000
_cell.length_c   1.000
_cell.angle_alpha   90.00
_cell.angle_beta   90.00
_cell.angle_gamma   90.00
#
_symmetry.space_group_name_H-M   'P 1'
#
loop_
_entity.id
_entity.type
_entity.pdbx_description
1 polymer ?
#
loop_
_entity_poly.entity_id
_entity_poly.type
_entity_poly.pdbx_seq_one_letter_code
_entity_poly.pdbx_strand_id
1 'polypeptide(L)'
;MRREALRALAEGIPQLVRIVPSPEVKQTRKRGELTVATTCPSGGALDIFIEPRLPKPLLLVFGDSPAARTLLQMGELTGFRTCAVHPGARPEDFTGTGLVLGTLDLAAANPGPDTWAVVATMGHYDEDALDAALAHPAVDVALIASTRRTNAVRAALRERGLSEDEVGRVRTPAGKVRGSSQEEIALLALADVVTARRRRGPIAAPPEIPAVVFATDQVCGMTVDPLTAKEKTEHAGLTYWFCSTGCRAEFEKDPHRYLRAVEA
;
A
#
# COMPACT_ATOMS: atom_id res chain seq x y z
N MET A 1 -3.52 19.93 -0.67
CA MET A 1 -2.28 19.19 -0.33
C MET A 1 -2.55 17.83 0.33
N ARG A 2 -3.23 17.74 1.51
CA ARG A 2 -3.53 16.46 2.20
C ARG A 2 -4.18 15.41 1.29
N ARG A 3 -5.18 15.79 0.50
CA ARG A 3 -5.85 14.89 -0.45
C ARG A 3 -4.91 14.32 -1.51
N GLU A 4 -3.99 15.14 -2.03
CA GLU A 4 -3.01 14.67 -3.02
C GLU A 4 -1.92 13.79 -2.39
N ALA A 5 -1.50 14.08 -1.15
CA ALA A 5 -0.58 13.22 -0.42
C ALA A 5 -1.20 11.82 -0.16
N LEU A 6 -2.47 11.77 0.27
CA LEU A 6 -3.19 10.50 0.46
C LEU A 6 -3.37 9.75 -0.87
N ARG A 7 -3.61 10.46 -1.97
CA ARG A 7 -3.68 9.85 -3.29
C ARG A 7 -2.33 9.28 -3.72
N ALA A 8 -1.22 10.04 -3.54
CA ALA A 8 0.12 9.55 -3.83
C ALA A 8 0.45 8.27 -3.06
N LEU A 9 0.06 8.21 -1.77
CA LEU A 9 0.20 7.00 -0.95
C LEU A 9 -0.64 5.84 -1.49
N ALA A 10 -1.90 6.10 -1.86
CA ALA A 10 -2.80 5.07 -2.38
C ALA A 10 -2.35 4.51 -3.73
N GLU A 11 -1.86 5.39 -4.62
CA GLU A 11 -1.42 5.01 -5.97
C GLU A 11 0.03 4.50 -6.00
N GLY A 12 0.82 4.79 -4.94
CA GLY A 12 2.26 4.48 -4.90
C GLY A 12 3.07 5.24 -5.95
N ILE A 13 2.54 6.37 -6.44
CA ILE A 13 3.13 7.16 -7.53
C ILE A 13 3.46 8.56 -7.02
N PRO A 14 4.70 9.05 -7.22
CA PRO A 14 5.05 10.43 -6.92
C PRO A 14 4.14 11.42 -7.66
N GLN A 15 3.81 12.54 -7.00
CA GLN A 15 2.95 13.57 -7.54
C GLN A 15 3.65 14.94 -7.51
N LEU A 16 3.64 15.65 -8.62
CA LEU A 16 4.01 17.04 -8.67
C LEU A 16 2.74 17.89 -8.63
N VAL A 17 2.58 18.71 -7.62
CA VAL A 17 1.47 19.66 -7.52
C VAL A 17 1.98 21.05 -7.79
N ARG A 18 1.55 21.62 -8.92
CA ARG A 18 1.85 22.98 -9.34
C ARG A 18 0.70 23.91 -9.01
N ILE A 19 0.95 24.91 -8.19
CA ILE A 19 -0.01 25.95 -7.82
C ILE A 19 0.34 27.21 -8.57
N VAL A 20 -0.58 27.72 -9.40
CA VAL A 20 -0.32 28.86 -10.28
C VAL A 20 -1.29 30.01 -9.95
N PRO A 21 -0.81 31.23 -9.72
CA PRO A 21 -1.65 32.41 -9.45
C PRO A 21 -2.26 32.92 -10.73
N SER A 22 -3.24 32.25 -11.26
CA SER A 22 -3.99 32.68 -12.44
C SER A 22 -5.41 32.14 -12.41
N PRO A 23 -6.42 33.01 -12.44
CA PRO A 23 -7.83 32.57 -12.48
C PRO A 23 -8.19 31.90 -13.80
N GLU A 24 -7.39 32.07 -14.85
CA GLU A 24 -7.63 31.50 -16.17
C GLU A 24 -7.13 30.06 -16.30
N VAL A 25 -6.25 29.61 -15.40
CA VAL A 25 -5.70 28.25 -15.40
C VAL A 25 -6.76 27.30 -14.89
N LYS A 26 -7.32 26.49 -15.80
CA LYS A 26 -8.18 25.36 -15.41
C LYS A 26 -7.36 24.31 -14.70
N GLN A 27 -7.93 23.73 -13.63
CA GLN A 27 -7.34 22.58 -12.99
C GLN A 27 -7.11 21.47 -14.02
N THR A 28 -5.87 21.04 -14.19
CA THR A 28 -5.48 19.96 -15.08
C THR A 28 -4.78 18.87 -14.31
N ARG A 29 -5.14 17.61 -14.62
CA ARG A 29 -4.51 16.43 -14.01
C ARG A 29 -3.97 15.53 -15.10
N LYS A 30 -2.70 15.17 -14.98
CA LYS A 30 -2.02 14.13 -15.73
C LYS A 30 -1.46 13.10 -14.74
N ARG A 31 -1.01 11.95 -15.21
CA ARG A 31 -0.39 10.95 -14.34
C ARG A 31 0.86 11.54 -13.67
N GLY A 32 0.85 11.63 -12.36
CA GLY A 32 1.97 12.19 -11.58
C GLY A 32 2.03 13.73 -11.54
N GLU A 33 1.09 14.44 -12.14
CA GLU A 33 1.10 15.91 -12.15
C GLU A 33 -0.32 16.49 -11.97
N LEU A 34 -0.43 17.46 -11.09
CA LEU A 34 -1.65 18.24 -10.87
C LEU A 34 -1.32 19.72 -10.93
N THR A 35 -1.96 20.46 -11.83
CA THR A 35 -1.91 21.92 -11.82
C THR A 35 -3.21 22.48 -11.26
N VAL A 36 -3.09 23.38 -10.29
CA VAL A 36 -4.22 24.03 -9.60
C VAL A 36 -4.06 25.54 -9.68
N ALA A 37 -5.13 26.22 -10.05
CA ALA A 37 -5.18 27.68 -9.95
C ALA A 37 -5.31 28.12 -8.49
N THR A 38 -4.74 29.26 -8.15
CA THR A 38 -4.96 29.95 -6.88
C THR A 38 -5.31 31.40 -7.13
N THR A 39 -6.20 31.94 -6.32
CA THR A 39 -6.56 33.36 -6.30
C THR A 39 -5.82 34.12 -5.20
N CYS A 40 -4.82 33.46 -4.56
CA CYS A 40 -4.06 34.06 -3.47
C CYS A 40 -3.35 35.36 -3.94
N PRO A 41 -3.53 36.49 -3.23
CA PRO A 41 -2.94 37.76 -3.59
C PRO A 41 -1.40 37.76 -3.56
N SER A 42 -0.76 36.78 -2.92
CA SER A 42 0.71 36.69 -2.82
C SER A 42 1.42 36.53 -4.18
N GLY A 43 0.69 36.19 -5.25
CA GLY A 43 1.16 36.24 -6.63
C GLY A 43 2.26 35.23 -7.02
N GLY A 44 2.70 34.34 -6.13
CA GLY A 44 3.77 33.39 -6.41
C GLY A 44 3.25 32.02 -6.93
N ALA A 45 3.95 31.45 -7.93
CA ALA A 45 3.77 30.06 -8.29
C ALA A 45 4.56 29.16 -7.33
N LEU A 46 4.01 27.95 -7.03
CA LEU A 46 4.62 27.00 -6.13
C LEU A 46 4.53 25.60 -6.72
N ASP A 47 5.65 24.91 -6.81
CA ASP A 47 5.74 23.49 -7.16
C ASP A 47 6.02 22.68 -5.90
N ILE A 48 5.18 21.66 -5.63
CA ILE A 48 5.31 20.78 -4.48
C ILE A 48 5.43 19.35 -4.99
N PHE A 49 6.55 18.72 -4.70
CA PHE A 49 6.76 17.30 -5.00
C PHE A 49 6.36 16.45 -3.81
N ILE A 50 5.50 15.45 -4.05
CA ILE A 50 5.01 14.49 -3.06
C ILE A 50 5.55 13.12 -3.43
N GLU A 51 6.47 12.60 -2.63
CA GLU A 51 7.01 11.25 -2.78
C GLU A 51 6.38 10.31 -1.75
N PRO A 52 5.56 9.31 -2.18
CA PRO A 52 5.00 8.34 -1.26
C PRO A 52 6.08 7.36 -0.79
N ARG A 53 6.19 7.16 0.52
CA ARG A 53 7.04 6.12 1.10
C ARG A 53 6.16 5.00 1.61
N LEU A 54 6.14 3.90 0.85
CA LEU A 54 5.37 2.71 1.20
C LEU A 54 6.24 1.73 1.99
N PRO A 55 5.66 0.96 2.93
CA PRO A 55 6.34 -0.16 3.55
C PRO A 55 6.84 -1.15 2.49
N LYS A 56 7.99 -1.78 2.74
CA LYS A 56 8.45 -2.89 1.89
C LYS A 56 7.45 -4.05 1.95
N PRO A 57 7.15 -4.72 0.82
CA PRO A 57 6.34 -5.94 0.82
C PRO A 57 7.02 -7.02 1.65
N LEU A 58 6.23 -7.88 2.28
CA LEU A 58 6.74 -9.00 3.05
C LEU A 58 6.76 -10.27 2.20
N LEU A 59 7.90 -10.96 2.16
CA LEU A 59 8.06 -12.28 1.58
C LEU A 59 8.29 -13.29 2.69
N LEU A 60 7.29 -14.14 2.96
CA LEU A 60 7.37 -15.30 3.84
C LEU A 60 7.83 -16.50 3.03
N VAL A 61 8.90 -17.15 3.43
CA VAL A 61 9.40 -18.38 2.77
C VAL A 61 9.42 -19.51 3.77
N PHE A 62 8.60 -20.51 3.51
CA PHE A 62 8.50 -21.72 4.34
C PHE A 62 9.47 -22.79 3.81
N GLY A 63 10.38 -23.25 4.66
CA GLY A 63 11.36 -24.26 4.33
C GLY A 63 12.80 -23.79 4.46
N ASP A 64 13.71 -24.76 4.38
CA ASP A 64 15.16 -24.57 4.47
C ASP A 64 15.91 -25.10 3.24
N SER A 65 15.16 -25.49 2.20
CA SER A 65 15.72 -25.99 0.93
C SER A 65 16.65 -24.97 0.27
N PRO A 66 17.56 -25.38 -0.62
CA PRO A 66 18.39 -24.44 -1.38
C PRO A 66 17.54 -23.41 -2.15
N ALA A 67 16.38 -23.82 -2.71
CA ALA A 67 15.46 -22.88 -3.35
C ALA A 67 14.88 -21.86 -2.35
N ALA A 68 14.49 -22.29 -1.12
CA ALA A 68 14.00 -21.40 -0.09
C ALA A 68 15.05 -20.35 0.31
N ARG A 69 16.29 -20.77 0.53
CA ARG A 69 17.41 -19.89 0.88
C ARG A 69 17.74 -18.89 -0.23
N THR A 70 17.78 -19.35 -1.48
CA THR A 70 18.01 -18.50 -2.65
C THR A 70 16.86 -17.50 -2.82
N LEU A 71 15.62 -17.93 -2.61
CA LEU A 71 14.45 -17.06 -2.70
C LEU A 71 14.48 -15.92 -1.66
N LEU A 72 14.90 -16.21 -0.42
CA LEU A 72 15.09 -15.20 0.62
C LEU A 72 16.15 -14.16 0.20
N GLN A 73 17.32 -14.61 -0.26
CA GLN A 73 18.39 -13.72 -0.72
C GLN A 73 17.95 -12.82 -1.89
N MET A 74 17.31 -13.41 -2.90
CA MET A 74 16.77 -12.65 -4.04
C MET A 74 15.66 -11.68 -3.61
N GLY A 75 14.85 -12.06 -2.63
CA GLY A 75 13.80 -11.23 -2.05
C GLY A 75 14.39 -9.95 -1.44
N GLU A 76 15.44 -10.04 -0.64
CA GLU A 76 16.14 -8.87 -0.08
C GLU A 76 16.68 -7.95 -1.19
N LEU A 77 17.37 -8.52 -2.17
CA LEU A 77 17.93 -7.77 -3.31
C LEU A 77 16.86 -7.06 -4.14
N THR A 78 15.64 -7.60 -4.18
CA THR A 78 14.51 -7.05 -4.94
C THR A 78 13.59 -6.15 -4.09
N GLY A 79 13.98 -5.83 -2.87
CA GLY A 79 13.34 -4.84 -2.01
C GLY A 79 12.19 -5.37 -1.16
N PHE A 80 12.07 -6.70 -0.99
CA PHE A 80 11.16 -7.28 -0.01
C PHE A 80 11.78 -7.21 1.40
N ARG A 81 10.94 -7.18 2.41
CA ARG A 81 11.28 -7.59 3.76
C ARG A 81 11.09 -9.10 3.82
N THR A 82 12.13 -9.87 4.09
CA THR A 82 12.07 -11.33 4.07
C THR A 82 11.89 -11.93 5.46
N CYS A 83 11.20 -13.06 5.51
CA CYS A 83 11.02 -13.87 6.71
C CYS A 83 11.14 -15.34 6.35
N ALA A 84 12.13 -16.02 6.92
CA ALA A 84 12.25 -17.48 6.88
C ALA A 84 11.32 -18.09 7.93
N VAL A 85 10.55 -19.11 7.54
CA VAL A 85 9.64 -19.84 8.43
C VAL A 85 9.99 -21.33 8.34
N HIS A 86 10.65 -21.85 9.35
CA HIS A 86 11.03 -23.27 9.40
C HIS A 86 10.99 -23.77 10.84
N PRO A 87 10.20 -24.82 11.15
CA PRO A 87 10.10 -25.36 12.51
C PRO A 87 11.48 -25.72 13.08
N GLY A 88 11.79 -25.16 14.25
CA GLY A 88 13.07 -25.35 14.93
C GLY A 88 14.23 -24.47 14.44
N ALA A 89 14.01 -23.65 13.43
CA ALA A 89 15.06 -22.73 12.92
C ALA A 89 15.43 -21.65 13.93
N ARG A 90 16.70 -21.25 13.88
CA ARG A 90 17.28 -20.15 14.65
C ARG A 90 17.84 -19.08 13.69
N PRO A 91 18.02 -17.84 14.15
CA PRO A 91 18.53 -16.74 13.30
C PRO A 91 19.86 -17.08 12.60
N GLU A 92 20.74 -17.82 13.23
CA GLU A 92 22.03 -18.24 12.67
C GLU A 92 21.90 -19.22 11.48
N ASP A 93 20.78 -19.91 11.36
CA ASP A 93 20.55 -20.88 10.28
C ASP A 93 20.22 -20.20 8.94
N PHE A 94 19.83 -18.89 8.98
CA PHE A 94 19.42 -18.12 7.80
C PHE A 94 20.12 -16.76 7.73
N THR A 95 21.41 -16.78 7.46
CA THR A 95 22.21 -15.55 7.36
C THR A 95 21.74 -14.63 6.22
N GLY A 96 21.63 -13.33 6.50
CA GLY A 96 21.18 -12.34 5.51
C GLY A 96 19.66 -12.25 5.31
N THR A 97 18.88 -12.93 6.14
CA THR A 97 17.41 -12.84 6.16
C THR A 97 16.95 -11.87 7.23
N GLY A 98 15.92 -11.09 6.95
CA GLY A 98 15.43 -10.04 7.86
C GLY A 98 14.81 -10.59 9.15
N LEU A 99 14.05 -11.67 9.09
CA LEU A 99 13.41 -12.32 10.24
C LEU A 99 13.45 -13.84 10.06
N VAL A 100 13.61 -14.57 11.16
CA VAL A 100 13.55 -16.04 11.20
C VAL A 100 12.54 -16.48 12.25
N LEU A 101 11.59 -17.30 11.86
CA LEU A 101 10.58 -17.91 12.72
C LEU A 101 10.85 -19.40 12.85
N GLY A 102 11.11 -19.88 14.07
CA GLY A 102 11.29 -21.29 14.42
C GLY A 102 9.99 -22.04 14.63
N THR A 103 8.84 -21.43 14.32
CA THR A 103 7.50 -22.00 14.40
C THR A 103 6.66 -21.55 13.21
N LEU A 104 5.49 -22.16 13.02
CA LEU A 104 4.53 -21.74 11.99
C LEU A 104 3.61 -20.59 12.46
N ASP A 105 3.83 -20.05 13.66
CA ASP A 105 3.14 -18.83 14.11
C ASP A 105 3.73 -17.61 13.43
N LEU A 106 2.92 -16.94 12.62
CA LEU A 106 3.32 -15.79 11.82
C LEU A 106 3.14 -14.43 12.53
N ALA A 107 2.66 -14.42 13.77
CA ALA A 107 2.34 -13.18 14.48
C ALA A 107 3.52 -12.18 14.51
N ALA A 108 4.73 -12.66 14.77
CA ALA A 108 5.93 -11.82 14.82
C ALA A 108 6.34 -11.24 13.45
N ALA A 109 5.95 -11.89 12.35
CA ALA A 109 6.16 -11.36 10.99
C ALA A 109 5.18 -10.23 10.65
N ASN A 110 4.07 -10.15 11.38
CA ASN A 110 2.98 -9.20 11.17
C ASN A 110 2.54 -9.14 9.70
N PRO A 111 1.96 -10.24 9.17
CA PRO A 111 1.51 -10.30 7.78
C PRO A 111 0.38 -9.31 7.52
N GLY A 112 0.53 -8.52 6.48
CA GLY A 112 -0.44 -7.53 6.03
C GLY A 112 -0.85 -7.73 4.57
N PRO A 113 -1.58 -6.79 3.98
CA PRO A 113 -2.09 -6.93 2.61
C PRO A 113 -1.02 -7.12 1.53
N ASP A 114 0.22 -6.60 1.72
CA ASP A 114 1.35 -6.81 0.78
C ASP A 114 2.28 -7.93 1.28
N THR A 115 1.68 -9.06 1.68
CA THR A 115 2.39 -10.25 2.12
C THR A 115 2.25 -11.37 1.10
N TRP A 116 3.36 -12.01 0.80
CA TRP A 116 3.54 -13.04 -0.20
C TRP A 116 4.21 -14.24 0.45
N ALA A 117 3.49 -15.35 0.54
CA ALA A 117 3.99 -16.59 1.13
C ALA A 117 4.40 -17.57 0.03
N VAL A 118 5.58 -18.14 0.14
CA VAL A 118 6.06 -19.20 -0.74
C VAL A 118 6.45 -20.42 0.10
N VAL A 119 5.76 -21.52 -0.14
CA VAL A 119 6.03 -22.81 0.52
C VAL A 119 7.01 -23.60 -0.35
N ALA A 120 8.19 -23.89 0.21
CA ALA A 120 9.33 -24.57 -0.43
C ALA A 120 9.95 -25.63 0.50
N THR A 121 9.10 -26.42 1.18
CA THR A 121 9.47 -27.36 2.24
C THR A 121 9.95 -28.72 1.70
N MET A 122 9.99 -28.90 0.38
CA MET A 122 10.28 -30.18 -0.27
C MET A 122 9.35 -31.34 0.13
N GLY A 123 8.14 -31.02 0.58
CA GLY A 123 7.14 -32.00 0.96
C GLY A 123 7.15 -32.44 2.42
N HIS A 124 7.97 -31.83 3.28
CA HIS A 124 8.09 -32.25 4.68
C HIS A 124 6.90 -31.79 5.53
N TYR A 125 6.38 -30.57 5.30
CA TYR A 125 5.26 -29.98 6.04
C TYR A 125 4.49 -28.96 5.19
N ASP A 126 4.29 -29.28 3.90
CA ASP A 126 3.59 -28.40 2.96
C ASP A 126 2.19 -28.02 3.47
N GLU A 127 1.45 -29.01 3.98
CA GLU A 127 0.08 -28.84 4.43
C GLU A 127 0.00 -27.89 5.65
N ASP A 128 0.87 -28.06 6.63
CA ASP A 128 0.91 -27.22 7.83
C ASP A 128 1.37 -25.79 7.52
N ALA A 129 2.34 -25.66 6.60
CA ALA A 129 2.80 -24.35 6.12
C ALA A 129 1.70 -23.61 5.36
N LEU A 130 0.94 -24.32 4.54
CA LEU A 130 -0.20 -23.75 3.80
C LEU A 130 -1.33 -23.37 4.73
N ASP A 131 -1.68 -24.20 5.71
CA ASP A 131 -2.69 -23.88 6.73
C ASP A 131 -2.31 -22.56 7.44
N ALA A 132 -1.07 -22.43 7.90
CA ALA A 132 -0.59 -21.24 8.57
C ALA A 132 -0.66 -19.99 7.67
N ALA A 133 -0.29 -20.11 6.38
CA ALA A 133 -0.34 -19.00 5.45
C ALA A 133 -1.78 -18.63 5.05
N LEU A 134 -2.64 -19.62 4.81
CA LEU A 134 -4.04 -19.45 4.38
C LEU A 134 -4.93 -18.90 5.49
N ALA A 135 -4.57 -19.10 6.77
CA ALA A 135 -5.24 -18.50 7.92
C ALA A 135 -5.25 -16.96 7.86
N HIS A 136 -4.39 -16.36 7.02
CA HIS A 136 -4.36 -14.92 6.77
C HIS A 136 -4.98 -14.59 5.40
N PRO A 137 -6.24 -14.12 5.32
CA PRO A 137 -6.95 -13.92 4.06
C PRO A 137 -6.27 -12.96 3.08
N ALA A 138 -5.50 -11.99 3.61
CA ALA A 138 -4.81 -11.00 2.80
C ALA A 138 -3.49 -11.50 2.17
N VAL A 139 -2.97 -12.64 2.63
CA VAL A 139 -1.70 -13.21 2.15
C VAL A 139 -1.92 -13.93 0.83
N ASP A 140 -1.07 -13.66 -0.15
CA ASP A 140 -0.99 -14.43 -1.40
C ASP A 140 -0.09 -15.65 -1.19
N VAL A 141 -0.55 -16.82 -1.57
CA VAL A 141 0.11 -18.08 -1.22
C VAL A 141 0.53 -18.84 -2.48
N ALA A 142 1.79 -19.26 -2.52
CA ALA A 142 2.36 -20.07 -3.59
C ALA A 142 3.06 -21.31 -3.03
N LEU A 143 2.94 -22.44 -3.74
CA LEU A 143 3.59 -23.70 -3.41
C LEU A 143 4.57 -24.10 -4.51
N ILE A 144 5.84 -24.32 -4.17
CA ILE A 144 6.84 -24.91 -5.05
C ILE A 144 6.72 -26.44 -4.99
N ALA A 145 5.99 -27.00 -5.95
CA ALA A 145 5.77 -28.44 -6.02
C ALA A 145 5.48 -28.88 -7.47
N SER A 146 5.69 -30.16 -7.74
CA SER A 146 5.21 -30.78 -8.99
C SER A 146 3.68 -30.79 -9.03
N THR A 147 3.11 -30.87 -10.24
CA THR A 147 1.65 -30.96 -10.42
C THR A 147 1.03 -32.11 -9.60
N ARG A 148 1.70 -33.26 -9.56
CA ARG A 148 1.25 -34.42 -8.77
C ARG A 148 1.20 -34.08 -7.27
N ARG A 149 2.27 -33.47 -6.72
CA ARG A 149 2.33 -33.08 -5.30
C ARG A 149 1.30 -32.00 -5.01
N THR A 150 1.14 -30.99 -5.86
CA THR A 150 0.14 -29.93 -5.70
C THR A 150 -1.27 -30.52 -5.57
N ASN A 151 -1.63 -31.47 -6.42
CA ASN A 151 -2.95 -32.09 -6.36
C ASN A 151 -3.16 -32.89 -5.06
N ALA A 152 -2.12 -33.60 -4.59
CA ALA A 152 -2.17 -34.32 -3.33
C ALA A 152 -2.32 -33.37 -2.14
N VAL A 153 -1.56 -32.30 -2.09
CA VAL A 153 -1.64 -31.28 -1.04
C VAL A 153 -3.00 -30.60 -1.02
N ARG A 154 -3.53 -30.20 -2.19
CA ARG A 154 -4.88 -29.63 -2.29
C ARG A 154 -5.98 -30.60 -1.79
N ALA A 155 -5.84 -31.88 -2.06
CA ALA A 155 -6.76 -32.89 -1.52
C ALA A 155 -6.67 -32.97 0.01
N ALA A 156 -5.45 -33.00 0.56
CA ALA A 156 -5.23 -33.01 2.01
C ALA A 156 -5.77 -31.76 2.71
N LEU A 157 -5.64 -30.57 2.09
CA LEU A 157 -6.22 -29.32 2.64
C LEU A 157 -7.75 -29.39 2.70
N ARG A 158 -8.41 -29.99 1.70
CA ARG A 158 -9.86 -30.23 1.73
C ARG A 158 -10.28 -31.18 2.85
N GLU A 159 -9.53 -32.27 3.04
CA GLU A 159 -9.74 -33.18 4.13
C GLU A 159 -9.58 -32.56 5.51
N ARG A 160 -8.75 -31.53 5.63
CA ARG A 160 -8.60 -30.67 6.81
C ARG A 160 -9.73 -29.66 6.99
N GLY A 161 -10.66 -29.56 6.04
CA GLY A 161 -11.85 -28.70 6.11
C GLY A 161 -11.70 -27.33 5.49
N LEU A 162 -10.63 -27.07 4.72
CA LEU A 162 -10.50 -25.80 3.97
C LEU A 162 -11.50 -25.78 2.81
N SER A 163 -12.10 -24.63 2.59
CA SER A 163 -13.03 -24.39 1.48
C SER A 163 -12.33 -24.42 0.11
N GLU A 164 -13.11 -24.63 -0.94
CA GLU A 164 -12.58 -24.58 -2.32
C GLU A 164 -11.96 -23.22 -2.67
N ASP A 165 -12.50 -22.12 -2.12
CA ASP A 165 -11.96 -20.79 -2.31
C ASP A 165 -10.56 -20.65 -1.66
N GLU A 166 -10.37 -21.17 -0.44
CA GLU A 166 -9.08 -21.16 0.25
C GLU A 166 -8.05 -22.02 -0.48
N VAL A 167 -8.43 -23.26 -0.84
CA VAL A 167 -7.57 -24.17 -1.60
C VAL A 167 -7.21 -23.57 -2.98
N GLY A 168 -8.15 -22.86 -3.61
CA GLY A 168 -7.96 -22.17 -4.87
C GLY A 168 -6.94 -21.02 -4.82
N ARG A 169 -6.70 -20.44 -3.63
CA ARG A 169 -5.68 -19.39 -3.43
C ARG A 169 -4.25 -19.91 -3.57
N VAL A 170 -4.02 -21.23 -3.46
CA VAL A 170 -2.68 -21.81 -3.57
C VAL A 170 -2.23 -21.84 -5.03
N ARG A 171 -1.29 -20.96 -5.39
CA ARG A 171 -0.67 -20.91 -6.73
C ARG A 171 0.53 -21.86 -6.81
N THR A 172 0.92 -22.24 -8.02
CA THR A 172 2.08 -23.12 -8.27
C THR A 172 3.01 -22.50 -9.32
N PRO A 173 3.83 -21.51 -8.91
CA PRO A 173 4.60 -20.68 -9.84
C PRO A 173 5.65 -21.46 -10.64
N ALA A 174 6.34 -22.43 -10.03
CA ALA A 174 7.51 -23.09 -10.62
C ALA A 174 7.22 -24.51 -11.14
N GLY A 175 5.99 -25.01 -11.06
CA GLY A 175 5.66 -26.42 -11.38
C GLY A 175 5.68 -26.80 -12.85
N LYS A 176 5.94 -25.83 -13.76
CA LYS A 176 5.90 -26.07 -15.21
C LYS A 176 7.29 -26.24 -15.86
N VAL A 177 8.37 -25.95 -15.14
CA VAL A 177 9.74 -26.01 -15.68
C VAL A 177 10.42 -27.29 -15.19
N ARG A 178 10.68 -28.22 -16.11
CA ARG A 178 11.39 -29.48 -15.82
C ARG A 178 12.89 -29.26 -15.92
N GLY A 179 13.63 -29.89 -15.02
CA GLY A 179 15.10 -29.91 -15.08
C GLY A 179 15.79 -28.62 -14.59
N SER A 180 15.04 -27.71 -13.93
CA SER A 180 15.61 -26.49 -13.37
C SER A 180 16.44 -26.78 -12.12
N SER A 181 17.52 -26.00 -11.92
CA SER A 181 18.24 -25.98 -10.66
C SER A 181 17.38 -25.37 -9.55
N GLN A 182 17.79 -25.51 -8.28
CA GLN A 182 17.06 -24.93 -7.16
C GLN A 182 17.02 -23.40 -7.24
N GLU A 183 18.08 -22.79 -7.74
CA GLU A 183 18.21 -21.34 -7.97
C GLU A 183 17.26 -20.86 -9.07
N GLU A 184 17.16 -21.62 -10.18
CA GLU A 184 16.20 -21.32 -11.24
C GLU A 184 14.75 -21.43 -10.77
N ILE A 185 14.45 -22.42 -9.93
CA ILE A 185 13.14 -22.58 -9.29
C ILE A 185 12.83 -21.36 -8.40
N ALA A 186 13.80 -20.91 -7.59
CA ALA A 186 13.66 -19.73 -6.76
C ALA A 186 13.42 -18.46 -7.58
N LEU A 187 14.16 -18.29 -8.69
CA LEU A 187 14.00 -17.17 -9.61
C LEU A 187 12.60 -17.14 -10.23
N LEU A 188 12.12 -18.29 -10.72
CA LEU A 188 10.79 -18.39 -11.31
C LEU A 188 9.67 -18.13 -10.29
N ALA A 189 9.84 -18.61 -9.06
CA ALA A 189 8.90 -18.35 -7.97
C ALA A 189 8.85 -16.86 -7.61
N LEU A 190 9.99 -16.19 -7.51
CA LEU A 190 10.06 -14.76 -7.27
C LEU A 190 9.47 -13.95 -8.42
N ALA A 191 9.76 -14.32 -9.66
CA ALA A 191 9.20 -13.67 -10.84
C ALA A 191 7.67 -13.76 -10.87
N ASP A 192 7.10 -14.89 -10.46
CA ASP A 192 5.66 -15.07 -10.32
C ASP A 192 5.09 -14.17 -9.20
N VAL A 193 5.72 -14.12 -8.04
CA VAL A 193 5.36 -13.20 -6.94
C VAL A 193 5.36 -11.75 -7.41
N VAL A 194 6.44 -11.30 -8.05
CA VAL A 194 6.55 -9.93 -8.59
C VAL A 194 5.47 -9.64 -9.62
N THR A 195 5.21 -10.59 -10.50
CA THR A 195 4.17 -10.47 -11.55
C THR A 195 2.78 -10.37 -10.94
N ALA A 196 2.47 -11.23 -9.98
CA ALA A 196 1.19 -11.24 -9.28
C ALA A 196 0.99 -9.94 -8.48
N ARG A 197 2.05 -9.47 -7.79
CA ARG A 197 2.04 -8.20 -7.07
C ARG A 197 1.78 -7.01 -8.00
N ARG A 198 2.41 -6.97 -9.17
CA ARG A 198 2.18 -5.91 -10.17
C ARG A 198 0.75 -5.92 -10.72
N ARG A 199 0.17 -7.11 -10.91
CA ARG A 199 -1.23 -7.26 -11.37
C ARG A 199 -2.25 -6.84 -10.30
N ARG A 200 -1.96 -7.11 -9.03
CA ARG A 200 -2.82 -6.70 -7.90
C ARG A 200 -2.89 -5.17 -7.78
N GLY A 201 -1.85 -4.46 -8.23
CA GLY A 201 -1.77 -3.01 -8.10
C GLY A 201 -1.48 -2.55 -6.67
N PRO A 202 -1.63 -1.25 -6.38
CA PRO A 202 -1.43 -0.71 -5.05
C PRO A 202 -2.43 -1.29 -4.06
N ILE A 203 -1.94 -1.83 -2.94
CA ILE A 203 -2.76 -2.54 -1.93
C ILE A 203 -3.46 -1.57 -0.97
N ALA A 204 -3.03 -0.33 -0.92
CA ALA A 204 -3.75 0.68 -0.18
C ALA A 204 -5.04 1.01 -0.93
N ALA A 205 -6.17 0.42 -0.49
CA ALA A 205 -7.40 1.19 -0.58
C ALA A 205 -7.06 2.56 0.05
N PRO A 206 -7.30 3.68 -0.65
CA PRO A 206 -7.13 4.97 0.00
C PRO A 206 -7.92 4.86 1.32
N PRO A 207 -7.32 5.24 2.47
CA PRO A 207 -8.13 5.36 3.67
C PRO A 207 -9.34 6.16 3.22
N GLU A 208 -10.55 5.69 3.56
CA GLU A 208 -11.76 6.45 3.27
C GLU A 208 -11.46 7.86 3.76
N ILE A 209 -11.20 8.74 2.80
CA ILE A 209 -10.97 10.14 3.13
C ILE A 209 -12.36 10.58 3.53
N PRO A 210 -12.65 10.80 4.84
CA PRO A 210 -13.94 11.33 5.23
C PRO A 210 -14.17 12.51 4.31
N ALA A 211 -15.34 12.61 3.71
CA ALA A 211 -15.68 13.72 2.83
C ALA A 211 -15.35 15.00 3.62
N VAL A 212 -14.17 15.56 3.39
CA VAL A 212 -13.75 16.77 4.05
C VAL A 212 -14.64 17.83 3.41
N VAL A 213 -15.63 18.27 4.15
CA VAL A 213 -16.44 19.42 3.77
C VAL A 213 -15.50 20.61 3.87
N PHE A 214 -14.92 20.98 2.75
CA PHE A 214 -14.08 22.16 2.68
C PHE A 214 -14.95 23.41 2.82
N ALA A 215 -14.50 24.34 3.63
CA ALA A 215 -15.06 25.68 3.68
C ALA A 215 -14.41 26.54 2.59
N THR A 216 -15.12 27.56 2.14
CA THR A 216 -14.58 28.58 1.26
C THR A 216 -14.23 29.81 2.11
N ASP A 217 -13.01 30.33 1.99
CA ASP A 217 -12.62 31.60 2.57
C ASP A 217 -13.40 32.72 1.85
N GLN A 218 -14.27 33.39 2.58
CA GLN A 218 -15.19 34.39 2.03
C GLN A 218 -14.50 35.63 1.48
N VAL A 219 -13.24 35.88 1.88
CA VAL A 219 -12.47 37.06 1.46
C VAL A 219 -11.74 36.79 0.13
N CYS A 220 -11.09 35.66 0.00
CA CYS A 220 -10.24 35.37 -1.16
C CYS A 220 -10.71 34.19 -2.03
N GLY A 221 -11.79 33.50 -1.64
CA GLY A 221 -12.34 32.35 -2.37
C GLY A 221 -11.52 31.06 -2.25
N MET A 222 -10.46 31.03 -1.46
CA MET A 222 -9.66 29.80 -1.27
C MET A 222 -10.43 28.72 -0.51
N THR A 223 -10.19 27.50 -0.93
CA THR A 223 -10.68 26.32 -0.21
C THR A 223 -9.86 26.08 1.06
N VAL A 224 -10.52 26.04 2.21
CA VAL A 224 -9.92 25.87 3.54
C VAL A 224 -10.42 24.57 4.14
N ASP A 225 -9.52 23.75 4.70
CA ASP A 225 -9.89 22.56 5.47
C ASP A 225 -10.23 22.95 6.93
N PRO A 226 -11.50 22.87 7.36
CA PRO A 226 -11.93 23.24 8.71
C PRO A 226 -11.21 22.47 9.82
N LEU A 227 -10.71 21.26 9.53
CA LEU A 227 -10.02 20.42 10.50
C LEU A 227 -8.59 20.89 10.80
N THR A 228 -7.98 21.62 9.87
CA THR A 228 -6.58 22.08 9.97
C THR A 228 -6.44 23.58 9.99
N ALA A 229 -7.51 24.32 9.67
CA ALA A 229 -7.51 25.78 9.66
C ALA A 229 -7.33 26.33 11.06
N LYS A 230 -6.31 27.18 11.22
CA LYS A 230 -6.03 27.89 12.49
C LYS A 230 -6.86 29.15 12.62
N GLU A 231 -7.26 29.74 11.49
CA GLU A 231 -7.94 31.02 11.42
C GLU A 231 -9.44 30.80 11.19
N LYS A 232 -10.23 31.18 12.18
CA LYS A 232 -11.70 31.11 12.13
C LYS A 232 -12.31 32.24 12.93
N THR A 233 -13.54 32.61 12.58
CA THR A 233 -14.37 33.54 13.37
C THR A 233 -15.84 33.10 13.34
N GLU A 234 -16.62 33.54 14.32
CA GLU A 234 -18.05 33.32 14.34
C GLU A 234 -18.79 34.61 14.01
N HIS A 235 -19.74 34.55 13.08
CA HIS A 235 -20.62 35.64 12.74
C HIS A 235 -22.03 35.14 12.49
N ALA A 236 -23.03 35.77 13.10
CA ALA A 236 -24.43 35.40 13.02
C ALA A 236 -24.71 33.91 13.31
N GLY A 237 -23.97 33.29 14.26
CA GLY A 237 -24.13 31.89 14.66
C GLY A 237 -23.50 30.86 13.71
N LEU A 238 -22.79 31.33 12.68
CA LEU A 238 -22.06 30.48 11.73
C LEU A 238 -20.56 30.66 11.90
N THR A 239 -19.80 29.55 11.78
CA THR A 239 -18.33 29.60 11.80
C THR A 239 -17.78 29.75 10.38
N TYR A 240 -16.93 30.74 10.18
CA TYR A 240 -16.21 31.02 8.93
C TYR A 240 -14.74 30.70 9.10
N TRP A 241 -14.16 30.09 8.08
CA TRP A 241 -12.79 29.59 8.07
C TRP A 241 -11.96 30.35 7.04
N PHE A 242 -10.72 30.74 7.40
CA PHE A 242 -9.86 31.57 6.57
C PHE A 242 -8.51 30.94 6.31
N CYS A 243 -7.93 31.23 5.17
CA CYS A 243 -6.62 30.73 4.78
C CYS A 243 -5.46 31.42 5.51
N SER A 244 -5.71 32.64 6.06
CA SER A 244 -4.71 33.45 6.73
C SER A 244 -5.34 34.40 7.77
N THR A 245 -4.50 34.90 8.69
CA THR A 245 -4.85 35.95 9.65
C THR A 245 -5.33 37.23 8.96
N GLY A 246 -4.76 37.54 7.78
CA GLY A 246 -5.14 38.70 6.96
C GLY A 246 -6.57 38.60 6.45
N CYS A 247 -6.97 37.44 5.91
CA CYS A 247 -8.35 37.21 5.44
C CYS A 247 -9.34 37.28 6.61
N ARG A 248 -9.01 36.66 7.76
CA ARG A 248 -9.87 36.76 8.94
C ARG A 248 -10.04 38.20 9.40
N ALA A 249 -8.95 38.95 9.54
CA ALA A 249 -8.99 40.34 9.99
C ALA A 249 -9.77 41.22 9.01
N GLU A 250 -9.67 40.97 7.70
CA GLU A 250 -10.42 41.71 6.69
C GLU A 250 -11.92 41.41 6.71
N PHE A 251 -12.29 40.15 6.94
CA PHE A 251 -13.67 39.74 7.14
C PHE A 251 -14.27 40.36 8.40
N GLU A 252 -13.54 40.35 9.52
CA GLU A 252 -14.00 40.90 10.81
C GLU A 252 -14.25 42.43 10.76
N LYS A 253 -13.59 43.15 9.85
CA LYS A 253 -13.85 44.62 9.65
C LYS A 253 -15.20 44.91 9.03
N ASP A 254 -15.64 44.11 8.05
CA ASP A 254 -16.93 44.26 7.38
C ASP A 254 -17.43 42.91 6.84
N PRO A 255 -18.03 42.09 7.69
CA PRO A 255 -18.56 40.76 7.28
C PRO A 255 -19.62 40.85 6.18
N HIS A 256 -20.45 41.88 6.21
CA HIS A 256 -21.55 42.02 5.24
C HIS A 256 -21.06 42.22 3.81
N ARG A 257 -19.86 42.78 3.61
CA ARG A 257 -19.25 42.93 2.29
C ARG A 257 -19.01 41.58 1.62
N TYR A 258 -18.67 40.55 2.40
CA TYR A 258 -18.27 39.24 1.89
C TYR A 258 -19.39 38.18 1.91
N LEU A 259 -20.49 38.47 2.60
CA LEU A 259 -21.65 37.57 2.72
C LEU A 259 -22.77 37.84 1.72
N ARG A 260 -22.70 38.92 0.93
CA ARG A 260 -23.76 39.32 -0.05
C ARG A 260 -23.83 38.46 -1.32
N ALA A 261 -22.99 37.44 -1.51
CA ALA A 261 -22.91 36.65 -2.74
C ALA A 261 -23.68 35.32 -2.70
N VAL A 262 -24.51 35.05 -1.67
CA VAL A 262 -25.19 33.74 -1.51
C VAL A 262 -26.69 33.79 -1.83
N GLU A 263 -27.23 34.96 -2.20
CA GLU A 263 -28.62 35.08 -2.65
C GLU A 263 -28.68 35.49 -4.13
N ALA A 264 -28.45 34.53 -5.04
CA ALA A 264 -28.91 34.59 -6.44
C ALA A 264 -28.85 33.18 -7.08
#